data_97cd6408c3ff7182946939eae3d79a56
#
_entry.id   97cd6408c3ff7182946939eae3d79a56
#
_cell.length_a   1.000
_cell.length_b   1.000
_cell.length_c   1.000
_cell.angle_alpha   90.00
_cell.angle_beta   90.00
_cell.angle_gamma   90.00
#
_symmetry.space_group_name_H-M   'P 1'
#
loop_
_entity.id
_entity.type
_entity.pdbx_description
1 polymer ?
#
loop_
_entity_poly.entity_id
_entity_poly.type
_entity_poly.pdbx_seq_one_letter_code
_entity_poly.pdbx_strand_id
1 'polypeptide(L)'
;MKRVILFLATNMAIMLVLSLSASLLGVNRFLTSNGLNLGMLLAFAALMGFGGSFISLLISKPIAKWSTGARVIEQPANSTEHWLVSTVAAQAQKAGIGMPEVAIYQGQANAFATGATKNSSLVAVSTGLLESMSKDEVEAVLAHEVAHIANGDMVTLTLIQGVVNTFVIFLARVVAYFVDQFIRRDEESSGPGIAYTVTAVVCDLVFGLLASVIVAWFSRRREFRADRGSARILGSPRPMIAALRRLGGIEAAGVETSLPKNLAASGIAGGGVLSLFASHPSCEARIAALQDA
;
A
#
# COMPACT_ATOMS: atom_id res chain seq x y z
N MET A 1 2.81 -16.36 -9.14
CA MET A 1 3.98 -15.98 -9.96
C MET A 1 3.73 -14.75 -10.85
N LYS A 2 2.68 -14.68 -11.69
CA LYS A 2 2.40 -13.50 -12.57
C LYS A 2 2.35 -12.16 -11.81
N ARG A 3 1.71 -12.10 -10.62
CA ARG A 3 1.61 -10.87 -9.81
C ARG A 3 2.96 -10.37 -9.29
N VAL A 4 3.84 -11.30 -8.87
CA VAL A 4 5.19 -10.95 -8.40
C VAL A 4 6.05 -10.45 -9.56
N ILE A 5 5.97 -11.10 -10.72
CA ILE A 5 6.69 -10.67 -11.93
C ILE A 5 6.24 -9.28 -12.35
N LEU A 6 4.91 -9.03 -12.37
CA LEU A 6 4.35 -7.72 -12.68
C LEU A 6 4.82 -6.65 -11.70
N PHE A 7 4.74 -6.93 -10.41
CA PHE A 7 5.22 -6.01 -9.36
C PHE A 7 6.70 -5.66 -9.57
N LEU A 8 7.56 -6.66 -9.77
CA LEU A 8 8.98 -6.44 -10.02
C LEU A 8 9.22 -5.66 -11.33
N ALA A 9 8.53 -6.03 -12.42
CA ALA A 9 8.66 -5.34 -13.70
C ALA A 9 8.22 -3.87 -13.61
N THR A 10 7.10 -3.59 -12.93
CA THR A 10 6.61 -2.23 -12.72
C THR A 10 7.60 -1.40 -11.89
N ASN A 11 8.10 -1.95 -10.78
CA ASN A 11 9.09 -1.25 -9.97
C ASN A 11 10.39 -1.01 -10.74
N MET A 12 10.89 -1.99 -11.50
CA MET A 12 12.06 -1.80 -12.36
C MET A 12 11.83 -0.71 -13.40
N ALA A 13 10.67 -0.66 -14.05
CA ALA A 13 10.34 0.38 -15.02
C ALA A 13 10.31 1.77 -14.37
N ILE A 14 9.69 1.91 -13.20
CA ILE A 14 9.67 3.16 -12.42
C ILE A 14 11.09 3.59 -12.06
N MET A 15 11.91 2.67 -11.53
CA MET A 15 13.29 2.96 -11.15
C MET A 15 14.15 3.39 -12.35
N LEU A 16 13.94 2.78 -13.51
CA LEU A 16 14.64 3.13 -14.73
C LEU A 16 14.27 4.54 -15.20
N VAL A 17 12.98 4.87 -15.25
CA VAL A 17 12.48 6.21 -15.60
C VAL A 17 13.04 7.27 -14.66
N LEU A 18 12.99 7.01 -13.34
CA LEU A 18 13.48 7.95 -12.34
C LEU A 18 15.01 8.10 -12.40
N SER A 19 15.76 7.01 -12.62
CA SER A 19 17.22 7.07 -12.79
C SER A 19 17.63 7.88 -14.03
N LEU A 20 16.90 7.70 -15.14
CA LEU A 20 17.11 8.51 -16.34
C LEU A 20 16.80 9.99 -16.09
N SER A 21 15.66 10.26 -15.43
CA SER A 21 15.28 11.63 -15.04
C SER A 21 16.32 12.26 -14.11
N ALA A 22 16.81 11.54 -13.11
CA ALA A 22 17.86 11.99 -12.20
C ALA A 22 19.16 12.31 -12.95
N SER A 23 19.51 11.50 -13.96
CA SER A 23 20.68 11.72 -14.81
C SER A 23 20.54 12.96 -15.66
N LEU A 24 19.38 13.17 -16.30
CA LEU A 24 19.09 14.35 -17.11
C LEU A 24 19.11 15.65 -16.29
N LEU A 25 18.61 15.58 -15.05
CA LEU A 25 18.61 16.70 -14.10
C LEU A 25 19.97 16.91 -13.41
N GLY A 26 20.93 16.01 -13.61
CA GLY A 26 22.26 16.06 -12.97
C GLY A 26 22.24 15.78 -11.45
N VAL A 27 21.09 15.43 -10.85
CA VAL A 27 20.98 15.19 -9.41
C VAL A 27 21.59 13.85 -8.95
N ASN A 28 21.97 12.98 -9.87
CA ASN A 28 22.70 11.75 -9.57
C ASN A 28 24.21 11.97 -9.31
N ARG A 29 24.71 13.20 -9.47
CA ARG A 29 26.12 13.57 -9.27
C ARG A 29 26.41 13.98 -7.84
N PHE A 30 25.99 13.20 -6.87
CA PHE A 30 26.20 13.46 -5.45
C PHE A 30 27.56 13.01 -4.92
N LEU A 31 28.26 12.13 -5.66
CA LEU A 31 29.65 11.80 -5.43
C LEU A 31 30.53 12.66 -6.33
N THR A 32 31.38 13.48 -5.72
CA THR A 32 32.25 14.43 -6.40
C THR A 32 33.71 14.18 -6.03
N SER A 33 34.66 14.79 -6.76
CA SER A 33 36.07 14.77 -6.39
C SER A 33 36.36 15.30 -4.99
N ASN A 34 35.46 16.16 -4.46
CA ASN A 34 35.58 16.74 -3.11
C ASN A 34 34.79 15.92 -2.05
N GLY A 35 34.33 14.70 -2.38
CA GLY A 35 33.58 13.81 -1.51
C GLY A 35 32.08 13.81 -1.75
N LEU A 36 31.30 13.47 -0.71
CA LEU A 36 29.85 13.33 -0.76
C LEU A 36 29.16 14.69 -0.65
N ASN A 37 28.43 15.08 -1.70
CA ASN A 37 27.55 16.24 -1.67
C ASN A 37 26.18 15.87 -1.07
N LEU A 38 25.97 16.15 0.20
CA LEU A 38 24.73 15.80 0.92
C LEU A 38 23.47 16.47 0.34
N GLY A 39 23.58 17.72 -0.16
CA GLY A 39 22.45 18.42 -0.77
C GLY A 39 21.99 17.73 -2.05
N MET A 40 22.93 17.37 -2.95
CA MET A 40 22.61 16.64 -4.17
C MET A 40 22.11 15.22 -3.86
N LEU A 41 22.67 14.56 -2.84
CA LEU A 41 22.20 13.26 -2.40
C LEU A 41 20.76 13.34 -1.88
N LEU A 42 20.43 14.35 -1.07
CA LEU A 42 19.07 14.54 -0.57
C LEU A 42 18.09 14.81 -1.72
N ALA A 43 18.47 15.65 -2.69
CA ALA A 43 17.67 15.91 -3.89
C ALA A 43 17.44 14.63 -4.71
N PHE A 44 18.48 13.83 -4.91
CA PHE A 44 18.37 12.52 -5.55
C PHE A 44 17.44 11.58 -4.78
N ALA A 45 17.66 11.44 -3.47
CA ALA A 45 16.86 10.55 -2.62
C ALA A 45 15.38 10.98 -2.59
N ALA A 46 15.10 12.30 -2.54
CA ALA A 46 13.75 12.83 -2.58
C ALA A 46 13.08 12.58 -3.94
N LEU A 47 13.79 12.79 -5.04
CA LEU A 47 13.29 12.49 -6.39
C LEU A 47 12.91 11.01 -6.52
N MET A 48 13.79 10.12 -6.07
CA MET A 48 13.56 8.67 -6.14
C MET A 48 12.44 8.22 -5.20
N GLY A 49 12.45 8.69 -3.95
CA GLY A 49 11.48 8.31 -2.91
C GLY A 49 10.06 8.81 -3.20
N PHE A 50 9.91 10.11 -3.41
CA PHE A 50 8.60 10.70 -3.71
C PHE A 50 8.16 10.39 -5.14
N GLY A 51 9.06 10.50 -6.14
CA GLY A 51 8.75 10.22 -7.53
C GLY A 51 8.22 8.80 -7.70
N GLY A 52 8.89 7.80 -7.12
CA GLY A 52 8.44 6.41 -7.13
C GLY A 52 7.07 6.23 -6.48
N SER A 53 6.85 6.85 -5.32
CA SER A 53 5.58 6.76 -4.60
C SER A 53 4.43 7.42 -5.37
N PHE A 54 4.65 8.60 -5.95
CA PHE A 54 3.62 9.29 -6.76
C PHE A 54 3.31 8.55 -8.06
N ILE A 55 4.31 8.04 -8.77
CA ILE A 55 4.08 7.23 -9.98
C ILE A 55 3.26 5.99 -9.62
N SER A 56 3.63 5.30 -8.54
CA SER A 56 2.89 4.13 -8.04
C SER A 56 1.41 4.47 -7.73
N LEU A 57 1.14 5.62 -7.10
CA LEU A 57 -0.21 6.09 -6.84
C LEU A 57 -1.00 6.35 -8.13
N LEU A 58 -0.40 7.06 -9.09
CA LEU A 58 -1.07 7.41 -10.35
C LEU A 58 -1.43 6.19 -11.19
N ILE A 59 -0.56 5.17 -11.19
CA ILE A 59 -0.80 3.93 -11.95
C ILE A 59 -1.53 2.85 -11.14
N SER A 60 -1.87 3.12 -9.86
CA SER A 60 -2.50 2.14 -8.96
C SER A 60 -3.81 1.56 -9.51
N LYS A 61 -4.69 2.41 -10.05
CA LYS A 61 -5.99 2.02 -10.59
C LYS A 61 -5.88 1.13 -11.84
N PRO A 62 -5.13 1.48 -12.92
CA PRO A 62 -4.95 0.59 -14.06
C PRO A 62 -4.23 -0.70 -13.68
N ILE A 63 -3.24 -0.66 -12.81
CA ILE A 63 -2.54 -1.87 -12.34
C ILE A 63 -3.49 -2.77 -11.55
N ALA A 64 -4.31 -2.21 -10.65
CA ALA A 64 -5.28 -2.99 -9.89
C ALA A 64 -6.28 -3.70 -10.83
N LYS A 65 -6.86 -3.00 -11.80
CA LYS A 65 -7.77 -3.59 -12.79
C LYS A 65 -7.10 -4.74 -13.55
N TRP A 66 -5.90 -4.51 -14.05
CA TRP A 66 -5.19 -5.50 -14.84
C TRP A 66 -4.74 -6.72 -14.02
N SER A 67 -4.19 -6.50 -12.82
CA SER A 67 -3.66 -7.58 -11.96
C SER A 67 -4.73 -8.49 -11.38
N THR A 68 -5.93 -7.96 -11.14
CA THR A 68 -7.07 -8.72 -10.60
C THR A 68 -8.02 -9.22 -11.68
N GLY A 69 -7.93 -8.68 -12.91
CA GLY A 69 -8.93 -8.89 -13.95
C GLY A 69 -10.28 -8.24 -13.62
N ALA A 70 -10.28 -7.20 -12.80
CA ALA A 70 -11.50 -6.53 -12.35
C ALA A 70 -12.27 -5.91 -13.53
N ARG A 71 -13.52 -6.33 -13.68
CA ARG A 71 -14.46 -5.81 -14.65
C ARG A 71 -15.25 -4.66 -14.01
N VAL A 72 -15.09 -3.47 -14.55
CA VAL A 72 -15.89 -2.29 -14.14
C VAL A 72 -17.32 -2.47 -14.60
N ILE A 73 -18.28 -2.16 -13.74
CA ILE A 73 -19.70 -2.17 -14.02
C ILE A 73 -20.09 -0.82 -14.62
N GLU A 74 -20.02 -0.70 -15.95
CA GLU A 74 -20.45 0.52 -16.65
C GLU A 74 -21.98 0.57 -16.73
N GLN A 75 -22.60 -0.55 -17.09
CA GLN A 75 -24.04 -0.74 -17.13
C GLN A 75 -24.38 -2.02 -16.34
N PRO A 76 -25.08 -1.90 -15.20
CA PRO A 76 -25.47 -3.06 -14.42
C PRO A 76 -26.34 -4.02 -15.22
N ALA A 77 -25.92 -5.29 -15.32
CA ALA A 77 -26.61 -6.32 -16.11
C ALA A 77 -27.55 -7.21 -15.30
N ASN A 78 -27.43 -7.18 -13.98
CA ASN A 78 -28.21 -8.01 -13.06
C ASN A 78 -28.52 -7.30 -11.74
N SER A 79 -29.39 -7.90 -10.91
CA SER A 79 -29.82 -7.31 -9.65
C SER A 79 -28.68 -7.06 -8.66
N THR A 80 -27.67 -7.92 -8.63
CA THR A 80 -26.49 -7.77 -7.77
C THR A 80 -25.65 -6.58 -8.19
N GLU A 81 -25.41 -6.42 -9.49
CA GLU A 81 -24.65 -5.27 -10.01
C GLU A 81 -25.41 -3.95 -9.78
N HIS A 82 -26.73 -3.94 -10.01
CA HIS A 82 -27.56 -2.78 -9.70
C HIS A 82 -27.48 -2.41 -8.21
N TRP A 83 -27.58 -3.40 -7.32
CA TRP A 83 -27.47 -3.19 -5.89
C TRP A 83 -26.09 -2.66 -5.50
N LEU A 84 -24.98 -3.24 -6.01
CA LEU A 84 -23.62 -2.78 -5.73
C LEU A 84 -23.42 -1.32 -6.13
N VAL A 85 -23.78 -0.97 -7.36
CA VAL A 85 -23.62 0.40 -7.86
C VAL A 85 -24.45 1.39 -7.06
N SER A 86 -25.73 1.06 -6.77
CA SER A 86 -26.59 1.94 -5.97
C SER A 86 -26.12 2.09 -4.53
N THR A 87 -25.60 1.02 -3.92
CA THR A 87 -25.03 1.03 -2.56
C THR A 87 -23.81 1.95 -2.50
N VAL A 88 -22.83 1.77 -3.40
CA VAL A 88 -21.65 2.61 -3.44
C VAL A 88 -21.99 4.07 -3.75
N ALA A 89 -22.97 4.32 -4.62
CA ALA A 89 -23.44 5.68 -4.91
C ALA A 89 -24.02 6.38 -3.67
N ALA A 90 -24.89 5.69 -2.94
CA ALA A 90 -25.46 6.22 -1.69
C ALA A 90 -24.37 6.47 -0.62
N GLN A 91 -23.41 5.57 -0.49
CA GLN A 91 -22.31 5.71 0.46
C GLN A 91 -21.35 6.84 0.05
N ALA A 92 -21.02 6.97 -1.23
CA ALA A 92 -20.19 8.07 -1.75
C ALA A 92 -20.85 9.45 -1.51
N GLN A 93 -22.16 9.55 -1.73
CA GLN A 93 -22.92 10.75 -1.44
C GLN A 93 -22.87 11.11 0.05
N LYS A 94 -23.11 10.15 0.95
CA LYS A 94 -23.01 10.35 2.41
C LYS A 94 -21.58 10.73 2.85
N ALA A 95 -20.57 10.19 2.18
CA ALA A 95 -19.17 10.46 2.46
C ALA A 95 -18.65 11.77 1.83
N GLY A 96 -19.43 12.43 0.96
CA GLY A 96 -19.07 13.68 0.27
C GLY A 96 -17.92 13.51 -0.72
N ILE A 97 -17.88 12.38 -1.44
CA ILE A 97 -16.89 12.08 -2.48
C ILE A 97 -17.56 11.88 -3.84
N GLY A 98 -16.77 12.01 -4.92
CA GLY A 98 -17.23 11.63 -6.25
C GLY A 98 -17.54 10.13 -6.33
N MET A 99 -18.45 9.74 -7.22
CA MET A 99 -18.81 8.32 -7.42
C MET A 99 -17.57 7.52 -7.85
N PRO A 100 -17.12 6.51 -7.07
CA PRO A 100 -16.06 5.62 -7.49
C PRO A 100 -16.51 4.72 -8.66
N GLU A 101 -15.59 4.28 -9.50
CA GLU A 101 -15.86 3.14 -10.35
C GLU A 101 -16.12 1.90 -9.48
N VAL A 102 -17.13 1.13 -9.81
CA VAL A 102 -17.45 -0.14 -9.12
C VAL A 102 -17.05 -1.30 -10.01
N ALA A 103 -16.32 -2.27 -9.48
CA ALA A 103 -15.87 -3.42 -10.23
C ALA A 103 -16.05 -4.73 -9.46
N ILE A 104 -16.19 -5.82 -10.21
CA ILE A 104 -16.21 -7.19 -9.70
C ILE A 104 -15.01 -7.94 -10.29
N TYR A 105 -14.37 -8.79 -9.47
CA TYR A 105 -13.29 -9.67 -9.91
C TYR A 105 -13.43 -11.07 -9.32
N GLN A 106 -12.89 -12.06 -10.00
CA GLN A 106 -12.88 -13.44 -9.54
C GLN A 106 -11.79 -13.61 -8.46
N GLY A 107 -12.17 -14.12 -7.30
CA GLY A 107 -11.22 -14.33 -6.20
C GLY A 107 -11.89 -14.72 -4.89
N GLN A 108 -11.06 -15.02 -3.89
CA GLN A 108 -11.48 -15.26 -2.53
C GLN A 108 -12.10 -14.01 -1.91
N ALA A 109 -12.80 -14.17 -0.76
CA ALA A 109 -13.47 -13.08 -0.06
C ALA A 109 -12.54 -11.89 0.19
N ASN A 110 -12.70 -10.81 -0.59
CA ASN A 110 -11.90 -9.60 -0.47
C ASN A 110 -12.60 -8.42 -1.17
N ALA A 111 -12.31 -7.21 -0.70
CA ALA A 111 -12.62 -5.96 -1.38
C ALA A 111 -11.42 -5.02 -1.26
N PHE A 112 -11.33 -4.05 -2.14
CA PHE A 112 -10.31 -3.01 -2.04
C PHE A 112 -10.75 -1.73 -2.73
N ALA A 113 -10.23 -0.61 -2.22
CA ALA A 113 -10.30 0.67 -2.90
C ALA A 113 -8.90 1.11 -3.37
N THR A 114 -8.86 1.76 -4.53
CA THR A 114 -7.63 2.36 -5.07
C THR A 114 -7.94 3.59 -5.91
N GLY A 115 -6.92 4.38 -6.22
CA GLY A 115 -7.03 5.57 -7.04
C GLY A 115 -6.23 6.74 -6.48
N ALA A 116 -5.91 7.71 -7.32
CA ALA A 116 -5.05 8.82 -6.96
C ALA A 116 -5.78 9.95 -6.21
N THR A 117 -7.10 10.06 -6.36
CA THR A 117 -7.89 11.15 -5.75
C THR A 117 -9.26 10.64 -5.31
N LYS A 118 -9.95 11.43 -4.46
CA LYS A 118 -11.32 11.15 -4.02
C LYS A 118 -12.33 11.08 -5.18
N ASN A 119 -12.05 11.76 -6.29
CA ASN A 119 -12.93 11.84 -7.46
C ASN A 119 -12.45 10.94 -8.63
N SER A 120 -11.33 10.23 -8.45
CA SER A 120 -10.80 9.28 -9.42
C SER A 120 -10.36 8.01 -8.69
N SER A 121 -11.34 7.26 -8.21
CA SER A 121 -11.16 6.06 -7.39
C SER A 121 -11.93 4.87 -7.97
N LEU A 122 -11.58 3.70 -7.50
CA LEU A 122 -12.18 2.41 -7.82
C LEU A 122 -12.46 1.67 -6.52
N VAL A 123 -13.65 1.11 -6.39
CA VAL A 123 -14.02 0.12 -5.38
C VAL A 123 -14.25 -1.20 -6.09
N ALA A 124 -13.53 -2.23 -5.72
CA ALA A 124 -13.63 -3.55 -6.33
C ALA A 124 -13.97 -4.61 -5.28
N VAL A 125 -14.91 -5.50 -5.61
CA VAL A 125 -15.32 -6.61 -4.74
C VAL A 125 -15.11 -7.94 -5.46
N SER A 126 -14.68 -8.96 -4.70
CA SER A 126 -14.53 -10.30 -5.25
C SER A 126 -15.86 -11.06 -5.26
N THR A 127 -15.97 -12.03 -6.19
CA THR A 127 -17.09 -12.98 -6.18
C THR A 127 -17.15 -13.76 -4.87
N GLY A 128 -16.00 -14.16 -4.31
CA GLY A 128 -15.96 -14.88 -3.03
C GLY A 128 -16.49 -14.06 -1.84
N LEU A 129 -16.33 -12.72 -1.85
CA LEU A 129 -16.95 -11.87 -0.84
C LEU A 129 -18.48 -11.89 -0.97
N LEU A 130 -18.99 -11.73 -2.20
CA LEU A 130 -20.43 -11.70 -2.47
C LEU A 130 -21.12 -13.04 -2.17
N GLU A 131 -20.41 -14.15 -2.30
CA GLU A 131 -20.92 -15.50 -2.02
C GLU A 131 -20.86 -15.87 -0.52
N SER A 132 -19.87 -15.36 0.22
CA SER A 132 -19.59 -15.76 1.60
C SER A 132 -20.22 -14.85 2.65
N MET A 133 -20.68 -13.65 2.28
CA MET A 133 -21.19 -12.63 3.19
C MET A 133 -22.64 -12.25 2.87
N SER A 134 -23.38 -11.85 3.91
CA SER A 134 -24.71 -11.25 3.74
C SER A 134 -24.64 -9.87 3.09
N LYS A 135 -25.74 -9.38 2.53
CA LYS A 135 -25.79 -8.04 1.93
C LYS A 135 -25.38 -6.94 2.91
N ASP A 136 -25.81 -7.02 4.17
CA ASP A 136 -25.49 -6.03 5.19
C ASP A 136 -23.97 -6.03 5.52
N GLU A 137 -23.35 -7.22 5.55
CA GLU A 137 -21.90 -7.36 5.75
C GLU A 137 -21.11 -6.82 4.56
N VAL A 138 -21.53 -7.13 3.32
CA VAL A 138 -20.93 -6.57 2.11
C VAL A 138 -21.09 -5.05 2.08
N GLU A 139 -22.26 -4.52 2.42
CA GLU A 139 -22.49 -3.07 2.51
C GLU A 139 -21.55 -2.41 3.52
N ALA A 140 -21.27 -3.06 4.65
CA ALA A 140 -20.31 -2.56 5.63
C ALA A 140 -18.87 -2.55 5.11
N VAL A 141 -18.46 -3.60 4.38
CA VAL A 141 -17.14 -3.64 3.72
C VAL A 141 -17.05 -2.56 2.65
N LEU A 142 -18.07 -2.37 1.82
CA LEU A 142 -18.09 -1.29 0.83
C LEU A 142 -18.00 0.09 1.48
N ALA A 143 -18.71 0.31 2.58
CA ALA A 143 -18.64 1.56 3.34
C ALA A 143 -17.25 1.81 3.95
N HIS A 144 -16.54 0.75 4.35
CA HIS A 144 -15.17 0.80 4.82
C HIS A 144 -14.22 1.23 3.67
N GLU A 145 -14.38 0.67 2.47
CA GLU A 145 -13.59 1.06 1.30
C GLU A 145 -13.87 2.51 0.86
N VAL A 146 -15.14 2.92 0.89
CA VAL A 146 -15.55 4.31 0.64
C VAL A 146 -14.96 5.26 1.68
N ALA A 147 -14.89 4.83 2.95
CA ALA A 147 -14.27 5.64 4.01
C ALA A 147 -12.77 5.84 3.79
N HIS A 148 -12.03 4.84 3.28
CA HIS A 148 -10.63 5.01 2.88
C HIS A 148 -10.47 6.09 1.80
N ILE A 149 -11.35 6.11 0.80
CA ILE A 149 -11.34 7.13 -0.26
C ILE A 149 -11.65 8.51 0.34
N ALA A 150 -12.69 8.61 1.17
CA ALA A 150 -13.10 9.85 1.82
C ALA A 150 -12.02 10.43 2.75
N ASN A 151 -11.30 9.58 3.45
CA ASN A 151 -10.17 9.96 4.29
C ASN A 151 -8.92 10.41 3.49
N GLY A 152 -8.84 10.08 2.19
CA GLY A 152 -7.64 10.33 1.37
C GLY A 152 -6.47 9.42 1.76
N ASP A 153 -6.77 8.20 2.19
CA ASP A 153 -5.79 7.28 2.76
C ASP A 153 -4.73 6.84 1.75
N MET A 154 -5.07 6.77 0.45
CA MET A 154 -4.13 6.47 -0.63
C MET A 154 -3.03 7.54 -0.74
N VAL A 155 -3.42 8.80 -0.77
CA VAL A 155 -2.49 9.95 -0.84
C VAL A 155 -1.64 10.02 0.44
N THR A 156 -2.26 9.86 1.61
CA THR A 156 -1.53 9.89 2.89
C THR A 156 -0.46 8.80 2.96
N LEU A 157 -0.79 7.57 2.53
CA LEU A 157 0.18 6.48 2.52
C LEU A 157 1.31 6.74 1.51
N THR A 158 0.98 7.29 0.34
CA THR A 158 1.96 7.68 -0.68
C THR A 158 2.95 8.71 -0.15
N LEU A 159 2.47 9.74 0.55
CA LEU A 159 3.35 10.74 1.17
C LEU A 159 4.26 10.13 2.24
N ILE A 160 3.71 9.27 3.10
CA ILE A 160 4.51 8.55 4.12
C ILE A 160 5.58 7.68 3.45
N GLN A 161 5.22 6.92 2.43
CA GLN A 161 6.18 6.11 1.67
C GLN A 161 7.24 6.97 0.98
N GLY A 162 6.86 8.11 0.40
CA GLY A 162 7.80 9.06 -0.21
C GLY A 162 8.85 9.55 0.79
N VAL A 163 8.42 10.00 1.98
CA VAL A 163 9.32 10.42 3.06
C VAL A 163 10.22 9.26 3.49
N VAL A 164 9.63 8.12 3.82
CA VAL A 164 10.36 6.96 4.34
C VAL A 164 11.38 6.44 3.32
N ASN A 165 10.99 6.32 2.04
CA ASN A 165 11.89 5.90 0.97
C ASN A 165 13.04 6.90 0.77
N THR A 166 12.76 8.21 0.88
CA THR A 166 13.80 9.24 0.81
C THR A 166 14.85 9.03 1.91
N PHE A 167 14.43 8.77 3.15
CA PHE A 167 15.35 8.50 4.24
C PHE A 167 16.14 7.20 4.04
N VAL A 168 15.49 6.12 3.59
CA VAL A 168 16.15 4.85 3.29
C VAL A 168 17.27 5.05 2.26
N ILE A 169 16.93 5.68 1.13
CA ILE A 169 17.88 5.93 0.04
C ILE A 169 19.02 6.85 0.51
N PHE A 170 18.72 7.92 1.22
CA PHE A 170 19.71 8.86 1.71
C PHE A 170 20.69 8.20 2.68
N LEU A 171 20.18 7.54 3.72
CA LEU A 171 21.01 6.91 4.75
C LEU A 171 21.85 5.77 4.18
N ALA A 172 21.28 4.95 3.30
CA ALA A 172 21.99 3.86 2.65
C ALA A 172 23.22 4.37 1.89
N ARG A 173 23.11 5.50 1.16
CA ARG A 173 24.23 6.10 0.39
C ARG A 173 25.25 6.75 1.30
N VAL A 174 24.83 7.39 2.38
CA VAL A 174 25.73 7.95 3.38
C VAL A 174 26.58 6.85 4.02
N VAL A 175 25.95 5.76 4.47
CA VAL A 175 26.67 4.62 5.07
C VAL A 175 27.61 3.98 4.05
N ALA A 176 27.12 3.76 2.82
CA ALA A 176 27.92 3.17 1.75
C ALA A 176 29.18 4.00 1.43
N TYR A 177 29.05 5.34 1.41
CA TYR A 177 30.18 6.24 1.20
C TYR A 177 31.23 6.07 2.31
N PHE A 178 30.84 6.10 3.57
CA PHE A 178 31.81 5.97 4.67
C PHE A 178 32.46 4.58 4.73
N VAL A 179 31.72 3.52 4.43
CA VAL A 179 32.27 2.15 4.36
C VAL A 179 33.27 2.03 3.23
N ASP A 180 32.95 2.54 2.03
CA ASP A 180 33.85 2.53 0.89
C ASP A 180 35.14 3.32 1.17
N GLN A 181 35.04 4.49 1.75
CA GLN A 181 36.16 5.31 2.21
C GLN A 181 37.06 4.58 3.24
N PHE A 182 36.45 3.87 4.18
CA PHE A 182 37.17 3.14 5.20
C PHE A 182 37.95 1.95 4.62
N ILE A 183 37.39 1.25 3.63
CA ILE A 183 38.01 0.08 2.99
C ILE A 183 39.13 0.49 2.02
N ARG A 184 38.96 1.64 1.34
CA ARG A 184 39.84 2.08 0.26
C ARG A 184 40.85 3.13 0.70
N ARG A 185 41.25 3.14 1.96
CA ARG A 185 42.12 4.16 2.58
C ARG A 185 43.41 4.49 1.81
N ASP A 186 43.90 3.53 1.02
CA ASP A 186 45.21 3.62 0.33
C ASP A 186 45.12 3.57 -1.21
N GLU A 187 43.91 3.60 -1.79
CA GLU A 187 43.72 3.56 -3.25
C GLU A 187 43.38 4.95 -3.81
N GLU A 188 44.19 5.48 -4.69
CA GLU A 188 43.97 6.74 -5.46
C GLU A 188 42.87 6.62 -6.55
N SER A 189 41.97 5.66 -6.50
CA SER A 189 40.97 5.50 -7.56
C SER A 189 39.78 6.47 -7.37
N SER A 190 39.52 7.28 -8.38
CA SER A 190 38.43 8.23 -8.45
C SER A 190 37.11 7.51 -8.77
N GLY A 191 36.18 7.42 -7.79
CA GLY A 191 34.81 6.91 -7.97
C GLY A 191 34.40 5.85 -6.94
N PRO A 192 33.12 5.51 -6.87
CA PRO A 192 32.62 4.51 -5.92
C PRO A 192 33.15 3.12 -6.24
N GLY A 193 33.65 2.42 -5.21
CA GLY A 193 34.14 1.06 -5.32
C GLY A 193 33.01 0.01 -5.26
N ILE A 194 33.40 -1.25 -5.39
CA ILE A 194 32.46 -2.39 -5.19
C ILE A 194 31.89 -2.35 -3.77
N ALA A 195 32.68 -1.97 -2.77
CA ALA A 195 32.25 -1.85 -1.37
C ALA A 195 31.09 -0.87 -1.23
N TYR A 196 31.12 0.27 -1.93
CA TYR A 196 30.00 1.21 -1.98
C TYR A 196 28.72 0.55 -2.47
N THR A 197 28.77 -0.13 -3.62
CA THR A 197 27.59 -0.74 -4.23
C THR A 197 26.98 -1.84 -3.34
N VAL A 198 27.83 -2.73 -2.83
CA VAL A 198 27.40 -3.82 -1.94
C VAL A 198 26.78 -3.26 -0.65
N THR A 199 27.44 -2.29 0.00
CA THR A 199 26.94 -1.66 1.21
C THR A 199 25.63 -0.92 0.95
N ALA A 200 25.51 -0.19 -0.15
CA ALA A 200 24.27 0.50 -0.49
C ALA A 200 23.10 -0.49 -0.64
N VAL A 201 23.29 -1.61 -1.34
CA VAL A 201 22.26 -2.64 -1.51
C VAL A 201 21.87 -3.29 -0.18
N VAL A 202 22.85 -3.64 0.65
CA VAL A 202 22.58 -4.22 1.97
C VAL A 202 21.82 -3.23 2.87
N CYS A 203 22.25 -1.96 2.89
CA CYS A 203 21.56 -0.92 3.66
C CYS A 203 20.15 -0.64 3.13
N ASP A 204 19.94 -0.62 1.81
CA ASP A 204 18.60 -0.47 1.21
C ASP A 204 17.66 -1.60 1.68
N LEU A 205 18.14 -2.84 1.76
CA LEU A 205 17.34 -3.97 2.26
C LEU A 205 17.05 -3.85 3.76
N VAL A 206 18.06 -3.57 4.57
CA VAL A 206 17.90 -3.48 6.04
C VAL A 206 17.04 -2.28 6.42
N PHE A 207 17.34 -1.10 5.90
CA PHE A 207 16.56 0.11 6.19
C PHE A 207 15.16 0.03 5.59
N GLY A 208 14.99 -0.59 4.41
CA GLY A 208 13.68 -0.86 3.81
C GLY A 208 12.82 -1.77 4.67
N LEU A 209 13.42 -2.79 5.28
CA LEU A 209 12.73 -3.67 6.24
C LEU A 209 12.29 -2.88 7.49
N LEU A 210 13.17 -2.08 8.10
CA LEU A 210 12.82 -1.23 9.22
C LEU A 210 11.74 -0.20 8.86
N ALA A 211 11.86 0.41 7.70
CA ALA A 211 10.90 1.36 7.16
C ALA A 211 9.50 0.74 6.97
N SER A 212 9.43 -0.54 6.57
CA SER A 212 8.15 -1.24 6.39
C SER A 212 7.34 -1.37 7.68
N VAL A 213 7.99 -1.42 8.86
CA VAL A 213 7.33 -1.40 10.17
C VAL A 213 6.61 -0.06 10.40
N ILE A 214 7.27 1.05 10.03
CA ILE A 214 6.68 2.40 10.14
C ILE A 214 5.45 2.50 9.24
N VAL A 215 5.58 2.07 7.98
CA VAL A 215 4.47 2.08 7.02
C VAL A 215 3.31 1.19 7.51
N ALA A 216 3.60 0.00 8.03
CA ALA A 216 2.61 -0.91 8.59
C ALA A 216 1.89 -0.30 9.82
N TRP A 217 2.62 0.41 10.68
CA TRP A 217 2.01 1.11 11.82
C TRP A 217 1.00 2.18 11.37
N PHE A 218 1.36 3.01 10.38
CA PHE A 218 0.44 3.98 9.79
C PHE A 218 -0.74 3.29 9.10
N SER A 219 -0.49 2.18 8.39
CA SER A 219 -1.55 1.40 7.74
C SER A 219 -2.58 0.90 8.76
N ARG A 220 -2.14 0.32 9.89
CA ARG A 220 -3.05 -0.12 10.96
C ARG A 220 -3.89 1.02 11.54
N ARG A 221 -3.33 2.21 11.70
CA ARG A 221 -4.10 3.37 12.20
C ARG A 221 -5.19 3.83 11.24
N ARG A 222 -4.98 3.68 9.93
CA ARG A 222 -6.00 4.00 8.91
C ARG A 222 -7.20 3.06 9.02
N GLU A 223 -6.99 1.78 9.31
CA GLU A 223 -8.06 0.79 9.42
C GLU A 223 -9.08 1.20 10.49
N PHE A 224 -8.63 1.56 11.69
CA PHE A 224 -9.53 2.03 12.76
C PHE A 224 -10.32 3.28 12.35
N ARG A 225 -9.72 4.15 11.55
CA ARG A 225 -10.40 5.35 11.05
C ARG A 225 -11.43 5.00 9.98
N ALA A 226 -11.11 4.05 9.09
CA ALA A 226 -12.02 3.57 8.07
C ALA A 226 -13.21 2.80 8.68
N ASP A 227 -12.98 2.01 9.72
CA ASP A 227 -14.05 1.33 10.47
C ASP A 227 -15.04 2.31 11.09
N ARG A 228 -14.54 3.36 11.75
CA ARG A 228 -15.42 4.44 12.26
C ARG A 228 -16.10 5.21 11.13
N GLY A 229 -15.43 5.33 9.97
CA GLY A 229 -16.00 5.91 8.76
C GLY A 229 -17.16 5.08 8.23
N SER A 230 -17.00 3.77 8.14
CA SER A 230 -18.07 2.82 7.79
C SER A 230 -19.27 2.96 8.75
N ALA A 231 -19.01 2.95 10.05
CA ALA A 231 -20.06 3.10 11.07
C ALA A 231 -20.84 4.42 10.91
N ARG A 232 -20.16 5.53 10.56
CA ARG A 232 -20.80 6.82 10.28
C ARG A 232 -21.65 6.81 9.01
N ILE A 233 -21.14 6.23 7.93
CA ILE A 233 -21.84 6.12 6.64
C ILE A 233 -23.13 5.30 6.82
N LEU A 234 -23.06 4.22 7.60
CA LEU A 234 -24.20 3.31 7.85
C LEU A 234 -25.11 3.75 9.00
N GLY A 235 -24.65 4.69 9.84
CA GLY A 235 -25.37 5.11 11.05
C GLY A 235 -25.30 4.13 12.22
N SER A 236 -24.51 3.04 12.09
CA SER A 236 -24.34 2.02 13.12
C SER A 236 -23.03 1.25 12.93
N PRO A 237 -22.31 0.87 14.02
CA PRO A 237 -21.13 0.02 13.93
C PRO A 237 -21.47 -1.47 13.75
N ARG A 238 -22.74 -1.89 14.04
CA ARG A 238 -23.14 -3.31 14.05
C ARG A 238 -22.84 -4.06 12.74
N PRO A 239 -23.16 -3.53 11.53
CA PRO A 239 -22.85 -4.23 10.29
C PRO A 239 -21.36 -4.45 10.09
N MET A 240 -20.51 -3.46 10.43
CA MET A 240 -19.07 -3.60 10.33
C MET A 240 -18.49 -4.61 11.33
N ILE A 241 -19.02 -4.66 12.54
CA ILE A 241 -18.68 -5.68 13.54
C ILE A 241 -19.04 -7.08 13.04
N ALA A 242 -20.21 -7.25 12.42
CA ALA A 242 -20.64 -8.52 11.84
C ALA A 242 -19.70 -8.94 10.68
N ALA A 243 -19.39 -8.01 9.78
CA ALA A 243 -18.45 -8.23 8.70
C ALA A 243 -17.05 -8.66 9.19
N LEU A 244 -16.51 -7.98 10.21
CA LEU A 244 -15.23 -8.33 10.82
C LEU A 244 -15.23 -9.71 11.48
N ARG A 245 -16.30 -10.09 12.17
CA ARG A 245 -16.46 -11.46 12.73
C ARG A 245 -16.48 -12.50 11.62
N ARG A 246 -17.16 -12.22 10.51
CA ARG A 246 -17.22 -13.12 9.37
C ARG A 246 -15.86 -13.30 8.72
N LEU A 247 -15.14 -12.18 8.46
CA LEU A 247 -13.78 -12.20 7.89
C LEU A 247 -12.79 -12.94 8.81
N GLY A 248 -12.81 -12.65 10.12
CA GLY A 248 -11.96 -13.37 11.09
C GLY A 248 -12.26 -14.87 11.15
N GLY A 249 -13.53 -15.28 11.00
CA GLY A 249 -13.91 -16.69 10.89
C GLY A 249 -13.45 -17.36 9.61
N ILE A 250 -13.46 -16.67 8.48
CA ILE A 250 -12.94 -17.16 7.19
C ILE A 250 -11.42 -17.33 7.26
N GLU A 251 -10.71 -16.37 7.83
CA GLU A 251 -9.25 -16.44 8.02
C GLU A 251 -8.86 -17.59 8.96
N ALA A 252 -9.57 -17.77 10.07
CA ALA A 252 -9.34 -18.86 11.03
C ALA A 252 -9.63 -20.27 10.44
N ALA A 253 -10.56 -20.36 9.49
CA ALA A 253 -10.89 -21.61 8.79
C ALA A 253 -9.83 -22.03 7.75
N GLY A 254 -8.75 -21.27 7.57
CA GLY A 254 -7.64 -21.61 6.67
C GLY A 254 -7.99 -21.48 5.18
N VAL A 255 -9.03 -20.77 4.84
CA VAL A 255 -9.30 -20.38 3.44
C VAL A 255 -8.13 -19.49 3.01
N GLU A 256 -7.32 -20.00 2.08
CA GLU A 256 -6.04 -19.38 1.66
C GLU A 256 -6.26 -17.90 1.30
N THR A 257 -5.81 -17.00 2.17
CA THR A 257 -5.59 -15.61 1.79
C THR A 257 -4.47 -15.60 0.73
N SER A 258 -4.51 -14.69 -0.21
CA SER A 258 -3.53 -14.55 -1.30
C SER A 258 -2.09 -14.22 -0.82
N LEU A 259 -1.87 -14.23 0.48
CA LEU A 259 -0.57 -14.11 1.13
C LEU A 259 0.12 -15.49 1.22
N PRO A 260 1.44 -15.58 1.08
CA PRO A 260 2.19 -16.80 1.36
C PRO A 260 1.82 -17.35 2.74
N LYS A 261 1.62 -18.68 2.86
CA LYS A 261 1.16 -19.37 4.09
C LYS A 261 1.97 -19.02 5.34
N ASN A 262 3.25 -18.72 5.18
CA ASN A 262 4.18 -18.29 6.23
C ASN A 262 3.92 -16.85 6.74
N LEU A 263 3.23 -16.00 5.97
CA LEU A 263 2.86 -14.65 6.38
C LEU A 263 1.41 -14.58 6.88
N ALA A 264 0.51 -15.43 6.36
CA ALA A 264 -0.88 -15.50 6.81
C ALA A 264 -1.00 -16.09 8.22
N ALA A 265 -0.23 -17.15 8.54
CA ALA A 265 -0.22 -17.79 9.86
C ALA A 265 0.36 -16.92 10.97
N SER A 266 1.12 -15.87 10.64
CA SER A 266 1.77 -14.97 11.61
C SER A 266 0.83 -13.87 12.12
N GLY A 267 -0.31 -13.63 11.45
CA GLY A 267 -1.26 -12.57 11.82
C GLY A 267 -2.21 -12.93 12.95
N ILE A 268 -2.42 -14.22 13.22
CA ILE A 268 -3.52 -14.69 14.09
C ILE A 268 -3.04 -15.25 15.44
N ALA A 269 -1.81 -15.76 15.57
CA ALA A 269 -1.43 -16.58 16.71
C ALA A 269 -0.17 -16.14 17.48
N GLY A 270 0.27 -14.92 17.41
CA GLY A 270 1.44 -14.56 18.21
C GLY A 270 1.78 -13.08 18.18
N GLY A 271 1.81 -12.43 19.34
CA GLY A 271 2.44 -11.12 19.54
C GLY A 271 3.96 -11.16 19.29
N GLY A 272 4.37 -11.73 18.17
CA GLY A 272 5.76 -11.85 17.75
C GLY A 272 6.17 -10.69 16.84
N VAL A 273 7.47 -10.60 16.56
CA VAL A 273 8.09 -9.58 15.69
C VAL A 273 7.38 -9.47 14.32
N LEU A 274 6.80 -10.56 13.81
CA LEU A 274 6.08 -10.58 12.52
C LEU A 274 4.78 -9.77 12.53
N SER A 275 4.13 -9.59 13.69
CA SER A 275 2.93 -8.73 13.80
C SER A 275 3.24 -7.26 13.54
N LEU A 276 4.49 -6.83 13.68
CA LEU A 276 4.94 -5.46 13.38
C LEU A 276 4.79 -5.14 11.88
N PHE A 277 4.89 -6.14 11.02
CA PHE A 277 4.81 -6.02 9.56
C PHE A 277 3.40 -6.17 9.01
N ALA A 278 2.42 -6.55 9.83
CA ALA A 278 1.03 -6.67 9.40
C ALA A 278 0.45 -5.29 9.05
N SER A 279 -0.14 -5.18 7.87
CA SER A 279 -0.77 -3.94 7.38
C SER A 279 -2.14 -3.69 8.00
N HIS A 280 -2.81 -4.74 8.48
CA HIS A 280 -4.11 -4.67 9.13
C HIS A 280 -3.99 -5.10 10.60
N PRO A 281 -4.73 -4.44 11.53
CA PRO A 281 -4.91 -4.94 12.89
C PRO A 281 -5.74 -6.23 12.87
N SER A 282 -5.70 -7.00 13.96
CA SER A 282 -6.58 -8.17 14.09
C SER A 282 -8.05 -7.76 14.08
N CYS A 283 -8.92 -8.66 13.61
CA CYS A 283 -10.36 -8.42 13.59
C CYS A 283 -10.91 -8.14 14.99
N GLU A 284 -10.38 -8.82 16.03
CA GLU A 284 -10.76 -8.61 17.43
C GLU A 284 -10.44 -7.19 17.90
N ALA A 285 -9.23 -6.67 17.59
CA ALA A 285 -8.83 -5.31 17.97
C ALA A 285 -9.71 -4.25 17.28
N ARG A 286 -10.10 -4.48 16.01
CA ARG A 286 -10.98 -3.60 15.25
C ARG A 286 -12.40 -3.63 15.81
N ILE A 287 -12.91 -4.81 16.17
CA ILE A 287 -14.24 -4.98 16.80
C ILE A 287 -14.26 -4.26 18.16
N ALA A 288 -13.27 -4.48 19.02
CA ALA A 288 -13.18 -3.80 20.31
C ALA A 288 -13.22 -2.26 20.14
N ALA A 289 -12.42 -1.71 19.22
CA ALA A 289 -12.40 -0.28 18.94
C ALA A 289 -13.70 0.29 18.38
N LEU A 290 -14.54 -0.53 17.73
CA LEU A 290 -15.88 -0.13 17.26
C LEU A 290 -16.95 -0.23 18.35
N GLN A 291 -16.77 -1.07 19.37
CA GLN A 291 -17.66 -1.20 20.52
C GLN A 291 -17.50 -0.06 21.52
N ASP A 292 -16.28 0.51 21.61
CA ASP A 292 -15.91 1.62 22.48
C ASP A 292 -16.18 3.00 21.87
N ALA A 293 -16.63 3.10 20.61
CA ALA A 293 -16.82 4.34 19.86
C ALA A 293 -18.29 4.79 19.83
#